data_cf103e70ec083cb86ff812e6a5ab0d9e
#
_entry.id   cf103e70ec083cb86ff812e6a5ab0d9e
#
_cell.length_a   1.000
_cell.length_b   1.000
_cell.length_c   1.000
_cell.angle_alpha   90.00
_cell.angle_beta   90.00
_cell.angle_gamma   90.00
#
_symmetry.space_group_name_H-M   'P 1'
#
loop_
_entity.id
_entity.type
_entity.pdbx_description
1 polymer ?
#
loop_
_entity_poly.entity_id
_entity_poly.type
_entity_poly.pdbx_seq_one_letter_code
_entity_poly.pdbx_strand_id
1 'polypeptide(L)'
;ATARWACSSNDQSGRKVGIVLLDMANDRNRLEYFLRQEFGCLDARYNDLPVNFATGMTLASTPMFRDALTALEWEVRPLNREQWLSLARSPYLAFKGKSQTTAGLIQAQFLSGSHEISLENGLHIATRESPSSMLTSILRSIRSSRVHRGVKNLDDWSEIIRERLALWGWPCRAGLDSIEYQQSQRFDVSLDALVSLSAVLPHQTYESALSLWRECLTSTVFQPKTPNDSIQVLGPLEAIGGQFDALWICGAQQGLFPARPRVEPFLPSTL
;
A
#
# COMPACT_ATOMS: atom_id res chain seq x y z
N ALA A 1 -19.20 -15.42 -5.48
CA ALA A 1 -19.81 -16.47 -4.64
C ALA A 1 -19.42 -16.28 -3.18
N THR A 2 -18.14 -16.34 -2.81
CA THR A 2 -17.63 -16.27 -1.42
C THR A 2 -18.08 -15.00 -0.69
N ALA A 3 -17.97 -13.83 -1.31
CA ALA A 3 -18.36 -12.55 -0.70
C ALA A 3 -19.87 -12.48 -0.41
N ARG A 4 -20.72 -12.94 -1.35
CA ARG A 4 -22.17 -13.02 -1.15
C ARG A 4 -22.55 -13.96 -0.04
N TRP A 5 -21.90 -15.13 -0.01
CA TRP A 5 -22.12 -16.10 1.06
C TRP A 5 -21.74 -15.51 2.43
N ALA A 6 -20.62 -14.81 2.52
CA ALA A 6 -20.17 -14.16 3.74
C ALA A 6 -21.16 -13.08 4.21
N CYS A 7 -21.64 -12.24 3.28
CA CYS A 7 -22.64 -11.21 3.56
C CYS A 7 -23.93 -11.83 4.09
N SER A 8 -24.48 -12.85 3.40
CA SER A 8 -25.70 -13.54 3.83
C SER A 8 -25.54 -14.30 5.16
N SER A 9 -24.34 -14.76 5.47
CA SER A 9 -24.04 -15.47 6.72
C SER A 9 -23.85 -14.51 7.90
N ASN A 10 -23.44 -13.27 7.64
CA ASN A 10 -23.27 -12.22 8.64
C ASN A 10 -24.59 -11.64 9.15
N ASP A 11 -25.67 -11.72 8.35
CA ASP A 11 -26.99 -11.21 8.74
C ASP A 11 -27.60 -11.94 9.96
N GLN A 12 -27.01 -13.05 10.37
CA GLN A 12 -27.38 -13.79 11.59
C GLN A 12 -26.50 -13.34 12.75
N SER A 13 -27.00 -12.45 13.58
CA SER A 13 -26.27 -11.85 14.70
C SER A 13 -25.63 -12.90 15.62
N GLY A 14 -24.33 -12.74 15.87
CA GLY A 14 -23.52 -13.56 16.77
C GLY A 14 -22.84 -14.79 16.15
N ARG A 15 -23.03 -15.08 14.86
CA ARG A 15 -22.31 -16.15 14.16
C ARG A 15 -20.88 -15.76 13.84
N LYS A 16 -19.96 -16.69 14.12
CA LYS A 16 -18.56 -16.61 13.69
C LYS A 16 -18.39 -17.25 12.31
N VAL A 17 -18.09 -16.45 11.31
CA VAL A 17 -17.90 -16.89 9.93
C VAL A 17 -16.41 -16.87 9.58
N GLY A 18 -15.89 -18.01 9.09
CA GLY A 18 -14.51 -18.13 8.62
C GLY A 18 -14.43 -18.22 7.09
N ILE A 19 -13.50 -17.51 6.49
CA ILE A 19 -13.10 -17.66 5.09
C ILE A 19 -11.63 -18.02 5.07
N VAL A 20 -11.31 -19.23 4.59
CA VAL A 20 -9.93 -19.68 4.46
C VAL A 20 -9.47 -19.47 3.03
N LEU A 21 -8.40 -18.68 2.85
CA LEU A 21 -7.70 -18.50 1.59
C LEU A 21 -6.46 -19.36 1.55
N LEU A 22 -6.40 -20.30 0.60
CA LEU A 22 -5.23 -21.17 0.42
C LEU A 22 -4.05 -20.42 -0.22
N ASP A 23 -4.32 -19.38 -1.00
CA ASP A 23 -3.34 -18.45 -1.55
C ASP A 23 -3.66 -17.01 -1.10
N MET A 24 -3.27 -16.70 0.12
CA MET A 24 -3.54 -15.39 0.72
C MET A 24 -2.87 -14.25 -0.07
N ALA A 25 -1.68 -14.48 -0.61
CA ALA A 25 -0.91 -13.44 -1.29
C ALA A 25 -1.62 -12.95 -2.58
N ASN A 26 -2.18 -13.88 -3.33
CA ASN A 26 -2.81 -13.56 -4.61
C ASN A 26 -4.31 -13.25 -4.49
N ASP A 27 -5.00 -13.90 -3.57
CA ASP A 27 -6.47 -13.85 -3.50
C ASP A 27 -7.02 -12.78 -2.53
N ARG A 28 -6.21 -12.31 -1.56
CA ARG A 28 -6.65 -11.35 -0.54
C ARG A 28 -7.27 -10.09 -1.14
N ASN A 29 -6.53 -9.38 -1.99
CA ASN A 29 -6.97 -8.10 -2.55
C ASN A 29 -8.24 -8.26 -3.39
N ARG A 30 -8.33 -9.36 -4.12
CA ARG A 30 -9.50 -9.69 -4.93
C ARG A 30 -10.72 -10.01 -4.06
N LEU A 31 -10.54 -10.78 -2.99
CA LEU A 31 -11.61 -11.07 -2.04
C LEU A 31 -12.07 -9.80 -1.33
N GLU A 32 -11.14 -8.97 -0.85
CA GLU A 32 -11.46 -7.70 -0.19
C GLU A 32 -12.30 -6.79 -1.09
N TYR A 33 -11.92 -6.66 -2.38
CA TYR A 33 -12.70 -5.88 -3.33
C TYR A 33 -14.15 -6.38 -3.45
N PHE A 34 -14.36 -7.69 -3.59
CA PHE A 34 -15.70 -8.26 -3.67
C PHE A 34 -16.48 -8.17 -2.36
N LEU A 35 -15.82 -8.30 -1.22
CA LEU A 35 -16.46 -8.08 0.07
C LEU A 35 -16.94 -6.63 0.20
N ARG A 36 -16.08 -5.66 -0.13
CA ARG A 36 -16.46 -4.24 -0.14
C ARG A 36 -17.64 -3.94 -1.07
N GLN A 37 -17.67 -4.60 -2.22
CA GLN A 37 -18.79 -4.48 -3.16
C GLN A 37 -20.10 -5.02 -2.58
N GLU A 38 -20.09 -6.21 -1.99
CA GLU A 38 -21.29 -6.83 -1.44
C GLU A 38 -21.79 -6.13 -0.15
N PHE A 39 -20.87 -5.59 0.66
CA PHE A 39 -21.22 -4.79 1.83
C PHE A 39 -21.54 -3.31 1.51
N GLY A 40 -21.47 -2.89 0.24
CA GLY A 40 -21.75 -1.52 -0.17
C GLY A 40 -20.75 -0.48 0.34
N CYS A 41 -19.52 -0.89 0.65
CA CYS A 41 -18.47 -0.05 1.23
C CYS A 41 -17.23 0.09 0.34
N LEU A 42 -17.40 0.15 -1.00
CA LEU A 42 -16.30 0.29 -1.95
C LEU A 42 -15.49 1.58 -1.75
N ASP A 43 -16.17 2.68 -1.44
CA ASP A 43 -15.56 4.00 -1.20
C ASP A 43 -15.28 4.26 0.29
N ALA A 44 -15.60 3.29 1.14
CA ALA A 44 -15.47 3.41 2.57
C ALA A 44 -14.04 3.13 3.04
N ARG A 45 -13.73 3.61 4.24
CA ARG A 45 -12.43 3.39 4.87
C ARG A 45 -12.24 1.91 5.23
N TYR A 46 -10.99 1.55 5.53
CA TYR A 46 -10.63 0.17 5.86
C TYR A 46 -11.49 -0.41 7.01
N ASN A 47 -11.76 0.39 8.03
CA ASN A 47 -12.54 -0.02 9.21
C ASN A 47 -14.04 -0.23 8.97
N ASP A 48 -14.57 0.22 7.84
CA ASP A 48 -16.01 0.13 7.56
C ASP A 48 -16.39 -1.24 6.98
N LEU A 49 -15.41 -2.07 6.67
CA LEU A 49 -15.64 -3.44 6.25
C LEU A 49 -15.75 -4.33 7.49
N PRO A 50 -16.89 -5.00 7.75
CA PRO A 50 -17.10 -5.84 8.94
C PRO A 50 -16.39 -7.20 8.79
N VAL A 51 -15.12 -7.16 8.39
CA VAL A 51 -14.30 -8.35 8.12
C VAL A 51 -12.90 -8.14 8.67
N ASN A 52 -12.44 -9.08 9.46
CA ASN A 52 -11.09 -9.11 9.99
C ASN A 52 -10.20 -10.02 9.13
N PHE A 53 -9.09 -9.50 8.63
CA PHE A 53 -8.05 -10.29 7.98
C PHE A 53 -6.99 -10.67 9.01
N ALA A 54 -6.92 -11.96 9.36
CA ALA A 54 -5.97 -12.46 10.36
C ALA A 54 -4.50 -12.31 9.95
N THR A 55 -4.22 -12.36 8.65
CA THR A 55 -2.90 -12.06 8.13
C THR A 55 -2.71 -10.57 7.93
N GLY A 56 -1.64 -10.03 8.49
CA GLY A 56 -1.24 -8.66 8.25
C GLY A 56 -0.97 -8.38 6.77
N MET A 57 -0.82 -7.12 6.44
CA MET A 57 -0.33 -6.68 5.13
C MET A 57 1.07 -6.09 5.27
N THR A 58 1.88 -6.15 4.23
CA THR A 58 3.17 -5.46 4.26
C THR A 58 2.95 -3.95 4.24
N LEU A 59 3.76 -3.18 4.95
CA LEU A 59 3.64 -1.72 4.92
C LEU A 59 3.72 -1.16 3.50
N ALA A 60 4.57 -1.75 2.65
CA ALA A 60 4.70 -1.35 1.25
C ALA A 60 3.39 -1.50 0.44
N SER A 61 2.53 -2.43 0.81
CA SER A 61 1.24 -2.66 0.12
C SER A 61 0.12 -1.74 0.61
N THR A 62 0.32 -1.05 1.73
CA THR A 62 -0.69 -0.10 2.24
C THR A 62 -0.78 1.12 1.32
N PRO A 63 -1.97 1.67 1.08
CA PRO A 63 -2.15 2.84 0.21
C PRO A 63 -1.27 4.02 0.64
N MET A 64 -1.16 4.26 1.94
CA MET A 64 -0.36 5.35 2.52
C MET A 64 1.12 5.26 2.12
N PHE A 65 1.76 4.11 2.32
CA PHE A 65 3.19 3.94 2.00
C PHE A 65 3.44 3.76 0.50
N ARG A 66 2.51 3.15 -0.23
CA ARG A 66 2.57 3.08 -1.69
C ARG A 66 2.59 4.48 -2.31
N ASP A 67 1.73 5.38 -1.83
CA ASP A 67 1.66 6.74 -2.34
C ASP A 67 2.90 7.55 -1.92
N ALA A 68 3.46 7.33 -0.72
CA ALA A 68 4.73 7.89 -0.29
C ALA A 68 5.88 7.49 -1.23
N LEU A 69 6.03 6.18 -1.49
CA LEU A 69 7.04 5.67 -2.41
C LEU A 69 6.86 6.24 -3.82
N THR A 70 5.63 6.26 -4.33
CA THR A 70 5.34 6.78 -5.67
C THR A 70 5.67 8.26 -5.79
N ALA A 71 5.40 9.07 -4.75
CA ALA A 71 5.73 10.49 -4.73
C ALA A 71 7.25 10.71 -4.80
N LEU A 72 8.03 9.96 -4.00
CA LEU A 72 9.49 10.04 -4.00
C LEU A 72 10.11 9.53 -5.31
N GLU A 73 9.56 8.47 -5.89
CA GLU A 73 10.00 7.96 -7.18
C GLU A 73 9.75 8.93 -8.32
N TRP A 74 8.65 9.68 -8.28
CA TRP A 74 8.35 10.69 -9.28
C TRP A 74 9.40 11.81 -9.32
N GLU A 75 10.11 12.03 -8.24
CA GLU A 75 11.19 13.01 -8.19
C GLU A 75 12.38 12.67 -9.09
N VAL A 76 12.58 11.39 -9.40
CA VAL A 76 13.74 10.88 -10.14
C VAL A 76 13.41 10.12 -11.43
N ARG A 77 12.18 9.63 -11.57
CA ARG A 77 11.75 8.91 -12.77
C ARG A 77 10.32 9.29 -13.17
N PRO A 78 9.97 9.20 -14.46
CA PRO A 78 8.59 9.39 -14.88
C PRO A 78 7.66 8.33 -14.26
N LEU A 79 6.42 8.73 -13.99
CA LEU A 79 5.34 7.83 -13.60
C LEU A 79 4.53 7.42 -14.83
N ASN A 80 4.06 6.17 -14.86
CA ASN A 80 3.06 5.78 -15.81
C ASN A 80 1.68 6.37 -15.43
N ARG A 81 0.72 6.25 -16.37
CA ARG A 81 -0.62 6.83 -16.20
C ARG A 81 -1.33 6.35 -14.94
N GLU A 82 -1.24 5.06 -14.60
CA GLU A 82 -1.93 4.49 -13.44
C GLU A 82 -1.32 5.01 -12.13
N GLN A 83 0.00 5.01 -12.04
CA GLN A 83 0.74 5.56 -10.89
C GLN A 83 0.39 7.04 -10.68
N TRP A 84 0.39 7.82 -11.77
CA TRP A 84 0.03 9.23 -11.72
C TRP A 84 -1.41 9.45 -11.26
N LEU A 85 -2.38 8.71 -11.81
CA LEU A 85 -3.78 8.82 -11.41
C LEU A 85 -4.00 8.42 -9.95
N SER A 86 -3.31 7.37 -9.48
CA SER A 86 -3.33 6.98 -8.08
C SER A 86 -2.81 8.10 -7.18
N LEU A 87 -1.63 8.64 -7.52
CA LEU A 87 -0.99 9.70 -6.76
C LEU A 87 -1.84 10.98 -6.73
N ALA A 88 -2.42 11.38 -7.87
CA ALA A 88 -3.27 12.56 -7.99
C ALA A 88 -4.55 12.48 -7.13
N ARG A 89 -4.99 11.30 -6.79
CA ARG A 89 -6.18 11.03 -5.94
C ARG A 89 -5.80 10.73 -4.49
N SER A 90 -4.51 10.68 -4.18
CA SER A 90 -4.04 10.30 -2.86
C SER A 90 -4.62 11.20 -1.76
N PRO A 91 -5.23 10.61 -0.72
CA PRO A 91 -5.68 11.37 0.44
C PRO A 91 -4.54 11.73 1.40
N TYR A 92 -3.33 11.18 1.18
CA TYR A 92 -2.22 11.27 2.11
C TYR A 92 -1.23 12.38 1.79
N LEU A 93 -1.44 13.14 0.69
CA LEU A 93 -0.55 14.19 0.22
C LEU A 93 -1.23 15.57 0.34
N ALA A 94 -0.41 16.62 0.46
CA ALA A 94 -0.88 17.98 0.77
C ALA A 94 -1.79 18.61 -0.28
N PHE A 95 -1.84 18.08 -1.50
CA PHE A 95 -2.70 18.62 -2.57
C PHE A 95 -4.13 18.06 -2.58
N LYS A 96 -4.46 17.24 -1.54
CA LYS A 96 -5.81 16.74 -1.33
C LYS A 96 -6.85 17.87 -1.32
N GLY A 97 -7.93 17.67 -2.06
CA GLY A 97 -9.16 18.45 -1.92
C GLY A 97 -9.28 19.72 -2.74
N LYS A 98 -8.29 20.10 -3.57
CA LYS A 98 -8.48 21.13 -4.59
C LYS A 98 -8.84 20.47 -5.92
N SER A 99 -10.05 19.95 -5.97
CA SER A 99 -10.57 19.10 -7.06
C SER A 99 -10.37 19.68 -8.47
N GLN A 100 -10.43 20.98 -8.64
CA GLN A 100 -10.23 21.62 -9.94
C GLN A 100 -8.80 21.50 -10.46
N THR A 101 -7.78 21.72 -9.60
CA THR A 101 -6.37 21.60 -10.02
C THR A 101 -6.03 20.16 -10.40
N THR A 102 -6.47 19.21 -9.58
CA THR A 102 -6.22 17.78 -9.84
C THR A 102 -6.97 17.31 -11.09
N ALA A 103 -8.23 17.73 -11.28
CA ALA A 103 -9.01 17.42 -12.47
C ALA A 103 -8.37 18.02 -13.73
N GLY A 104 -7.91 19.27 -13.68
CA GLY A 104 -7.20 19.92 -14.79
C GLY A 104 -5.92 19.20 -15.18
N LEU A 105 -5.13 18.77 -14.18
CA LEU A 105 -3.91 17.99 -14.40
C LEU A 105 -4.20 16.63 -15.06
N ILE A 106 -5.21 15.92 -14.56
CA ILE A 106 -5.66 14.65 -15.13
C ILE A 106 -6.11 14.86 -16.58
N GLN A 107 -6.94 15.87 -16.83
CA GLN A 107 -7.44 16.18 -18.16
C GLN A 107 -6.30 16.54 -19.11
N ALA A 108 -5.37 17.41 -18.70
CA ALA A 108 -4.22 17.80 -19.51
C ALA A 108 -3.33 16.60 -19.86
N GLN A 109 -3.13 15.67 -18.94
CA GLN A 109 -2.39 14.43 -19.16
C GLN A 109 -3.10 13.52 -20.18
N PHE A 110 -4.42 13.41 -20.09
CA PHE A 110 -5.19 12.64 -21.10
C PHE A 110 -5.10 13.26 -22.48
N LEU A 111 -5.17 14.59 -22.58
CA LEU A 111 -5.09 15.30 -23.85
C LEU A 111 -3.69 15.27 -24.48
N SER A 112 -2.64 15.16 -23.67
CA SER A 112 -1.25 15.10 -24.16
C SER A 112 -0.92 13.78 -24.87
N GLY A 113 -1.73 12.72 -24.70
CA GLY A 113 -1.49 11.39 -25.26
C GLY A 113 -0.27 10.65 -24.70
N SER A 114 0.47 11.26 -23.76
CA SER A 114 1.66 10.67 -23.16
C SER A 114 1.31 9.52 -22.22
N HIS A 115 2.04 8.41 -22.33
CA HIS A 115 1.89 7.27 -21.42
C HIS A 115 2.60 7.48 -20.09
N GLU A 116 3.57 8.40 -20.05
CA GLU A 116 4.38 8.71 -18.88
C GLU A 116 4.37 10.20 -18.60
N ILE A 117 4.50 10.56 -17.33
CA ILE A 117 4.61 11.94 -16.87
C ILE A 117 5.87 12.11 -16.03
N SER A 118 6.80 12.92 -16.51
CA SER A 118 7.96 13.37 -15.74
C SER A 118 7.58 14.47 -14.76
N LEU A 119 8.41 14.70 -13.74
CA LEU A 119 8.23 15.81 -12.81
C LEU A 119 8.17 17.18 -13.55
N GLU A 120 8.99 17.35 -14.60
CA GLU A 120 9.00 18.57 -15.41
C GLU A 120 7.70 18.80 -16.16
N ASN A 121 7.17 17.75 -16.79
CA ASN A 121 5.87 17.82 -17.45
C ASN A 121 4.75 18.10 -16.44
N GLY A 122 4.79 17.46 -15.27
CA GLY A 122 3.85 17.73 -14.18
C GLY A 122 3.91 19.19 -13.71
N LEU A 123 5.11 19.72 -13.53
CA LEU A 123 5.30 21.14 -13.15
C LEU A 123 4.83 22.10 -14.24
N HIS A 124 5.12 21.82 -15.51
CA HIS A 124 4.64 22.63 -16.64
C HIS A 124 3.12 22.71 -16.68
N ILE A 125 2.45 21.56 -16.60
CA ILE A 125 0.99 21.47 -16.58
C ILE A 125 0.43 22.21 -15.34
N ALA A 126 0.96 21.93 -14.15
CA ALA A 126 0.51 22.56 -12.91
C ALA A 126 0.66 24.08 -12.93
N THR A 127 1.75 24.58 -13.50
CA THR A 127 2.00 26.05 -13.63
C THR A 127 1.00 26.68 -14.60
N ARG A 128 0.63 25.99 -15.68
CA ARG A 128 -0.34 26.51 -16.65
C ARG A 128 -1.77 26.50 -16.08
N GLU A 129 -2.17 25.41 -15.44
CA GLU A 129 -3.56 25.24 -14.97
C GLU A 129 -3.81 25.96 -13.63
N SER A 130 -2.82 26.02 -12.74
CA SER A 130 -2.96 26.61 -11.41
C SER A 130 -1.61 27.06 -10.84
N PRO A 131 -1.09 28.20 -11.30
CA PRO A 131 0.26 28.66 -10.95
C PRO A 131 0.48 28.90 -9.44
N SER A 132 -0.57 29.23 -8.71
CA SER A 132 -0.54 29.49 -7.25
C SER A 132 -0.96 28.30 -6.41
N SER A 133 -1.11 27.11 -6.99
CA SER A 133 -1.53 25.92 -6.24
C SER A 133 -0.39 25.39 -5.36
N MET A 134 -0.77 24.72 -4.26
CA MET A 134 0.18 24.06 -3.38
C MET A 134 1.02 23.02 -4.13
N LEU A 135 0.42 22.26 -5.02
CA LEU A 135 1.12 21.29 -5.86
C LEU A 135 2.18 21.97 -6.74
N THR A 136 1.86 23.09 -7.38
CA THR A 136 2.82 23.86 -8.18
C THR A 136 4.01 24.33 -7.33
N SER A 137 3.76 24.76 -6.11
CA SER A 137 4.81 25.17 -5.16
C SER A 137 5.70 24.00 -4.76
N ILE A 138 5.11 22.83 -4.45
CA ILE A 138 5.82 21.60 -4.12
C ILE A 138 6.71 21.18 -5.30
N LEU A 139 6.14 21.03 -6.49
CA LEU A 139 6.89 20.60 -7.68
C LEU A 139 8.04 21.56 -8.03
N ARG A 140 7.84 22.87 -7.87
CA ARG A 140 8.88 23.88 -8.08
C ARG A 140 10.01 23.74 -7.06
N SER A 141 9.68 23.52 -5.78
CA SER A 141 10.65 23.29 -4.72
C SER A 141 11.45 22.01 -4.96
N ILE A 142 10.79 20.93 -5.37
CA ILE A 142 11.44 19.67 -5.71
C ILE A 142 12.42 19.85 -6.87
N ARG A 143 12.00 20.49 -7.96
CA ARG A 143 12.85 20.73 -9.14
C ARG A 143 14.08 21.58 -8.82
N SER A 144 13.96 22.58 -7.95
CA SER A 144 15.08 23.42 -7.56
C SER A 144 16.11 22.72 -6.66
N SER A 145 15.68 21.66 -5.99
CA SER A 145 16.50 20.87 -5.10
C SER A 145 17.41 19.90 -5.89
N ARG A 146 18.65 19.77 -5.46
CA ARG A 146 19.63 18.82 -6.04
C ARG A 146 19.98 17.68 -5.07
N VAL A 147 19.13 17.43 -4.08
CA VAL A 147 19.40 16.47 -2.99
C VAL A 147 19.60 15.03 -3.47
N HIS A 148 18.99 14.67 -4.61
CA HIS A 148 19.09 13.31 -5.19
C HIS A 148 20.45 12.98 -5.82
N ARG A 149 21.37 13.95 -5.90
CA ARG A 149 22.64 13.74 -6.59
C ARG A 149 23.69 13.13 -5.68
N GLY A 150 24.54 12.31 -6.30
CA GLY A 150 25.67 11.68 -5.64
C GLY A 150 25.29 10.44 -4.84
N VAL A 151 26.27 9.96 -4.09
CA VAL A 151 26.13 8.82 -3.17
C VAL A 151 26.27 9.32 -1.74
N LYS A 152 25.46 8.80 -0.84
CA LYS A 152 25.43 9.16 0.57
C LYS A 152 25.27 7.90 1.41
N ASN A 153 25.48 8.01 2.72
CA ASN A 153 25.15 6.94 3.65
C ASN A 153 23.60 6.83 3.83
N LEU A 154 23.13 5.74 4.39
CA LEU A 154 21.70 5.52 4.57
C LEU A 154 21.10 6.40 5.66
N ASP A 155 21.90 6.88 6.61
CA ASP A 155 21.47 7.84 7.62
C ASP A 155 21.06 9.16 6.95
N ASP A 156 21.92 9.70 6.09
CA ASP A 156 21.63 10.93 5.33
C ASP A 156 20.43 10.73 4.40
N TRP A 157 20.30 9.55 3.77
CA TRP A 157 19.14 9.27 2.93
C TRP A 157 17.85 9.14 3.73
N SER A 158 17.90 8.61 4.96
CA SER A 158 16.71 8.54 5.82
C SER A 158 16.18 9.93 6.17
N GLU A 159 17.06 10.86 6.49
CA GLU A 159 16.67 12.25 6.75
C GLU A 159 16.14 12.94 5.49
N ILE A 160 16.79 12.74 4.35
CA ILE A 160 16.30 13.27 3.06
C ILE A 160 14.92 12.70 2.73
N ILE A 161 14.68 11.41 2.90
CA ILE A 161 13.35 10.79 2.69
C ILE A 161 12.32 11.45 3.60
N ARG A 162 12.65 11.69 4.87
CA ARG A 162 11.78 12.36 5.84
C ARG A 162 11.43 13.79 5.39
N GLU A 163 12.45 14.58 5.03
CA GLU A 163 12.27 15.93 4.56
C GLU A 163 11.45 16.01 3.27
N ARG A 164 11.68 15.09 2.32
CA ARG A 164 10.95 15.04 1.06
C ARG A 164 9.48 14.72 1.28
N LEU A 165 9.19 13.71 2.11
CA LEU A 165 7.80 13.35 2.45
C LEU A 165 7.10 14.49 3.20
N ALA A 166 7.81 15.21 4.09
CA ALA A 166 7.26 16.38 4.73
C ALA A 166 6.93 17.49 3.72
N LEU A 167 7.77 17.68 2.69
CA LEU A 167 7.50 18.62 1.60
C LEU A 167 6.26 18.25 0.79
N TRP A 168 6.05 16.94 0.52
CA TRP A 168 4.83 16.41 -0.07
C TRP A 168 3.61 16.52 0.86
N GLY A 169 3.82 16.92 2.13
CA GLY A 169 2.80 17.01 3.17
C GLY A 169 2.29 15.64 3.63
N TRP A 170 3.11 14.60 3.46
CA TRP A 170 2.81 13.25 3.88
C TRP A 170 3.22 12.99 5.35
N PRO A 171 2.47 12.20 6.10
CA PRO A 171 1.09 11.83 5.85
C PRO A 171 0.19 13.03 6.15
N CYS A 172 -0.79 13.31 5.30
CA CYS A 172 -1.78 14.35 5.59
C CYS A 172 -2.62 13.88 6.79
N ARG A 173 -2.22 14.30 8.00
CA ARG A 173 -2.82 13.82 9.27
C ARG A 173 -4.26 14.21 9.47
N ALA A 174 -4.72 15.24 8.76
CA ALA A 174 -6.13 15.66 8.82
C ALA A 174 -7.02 14.61 8.17
N GLY A 175 -7.64 13.78 8.99
CA GLY A 175 -8.61 12.78 8.57
C GLY A 175 -8.06 11.37 8.39
N LEU A 176 -6.91 11.03 8.99
CA LEU A 176 -6.48 9.64 9.14
C LEU A 176 -7.47 8.89 10.04
N ASP A 177 -7.81 7.68 9.66
CA ASP A 177 -8.52 6.76 10.54
C ASP A 177 -7.55 6.12 11.57
N SER A 178 -8.09 5.29 12.47
CA SER A 178 -7.27 4.68 13.53
C SER A 178 -6.24 3.70 12.98
N ILE A 179 -6.49 3.04 11.85
CA ILE A 179 -5.56 2.11 11.20
C ILE A 179 -4.48 2.89 10.45
N GLU A 180 -4.87 3.89 9.68
CA GLU A 180 -3.96 4.81 8.99
C GLU A 180 -3.03 5.51 10.00
N TYR A 181 -3.56 5.91 11.15
CA TYR A 181 -2.74 6.46 12.23
C TYR A 181 -1.74 5.44 12.75
N GLN A 182 -2.15 4.19 13.01
CA GLN A 182 -1.25 3.12 13.42
C GLN A 182 -0.17 2.83 12.35
N GLN A 183 -0.53 2.90 11.06
CA GLN A 183 0.43 2.78 9.96
C GLN A 183 1.44 3.93 9.99
N SER A 184 0.99 5.17 10.17
CA SER A 184 1.87 6.34 10.21
C SER A 184 2.92 6.26 11.32
N GLN A 185 2.59 5.61 12.45
CA GLN A 185 3.54 5.37 13.55
C GLN A 185 4.66 4.38 13.19
N ARG A 186 4.50 3.61 12.12
CA ARG A 186 5.54 2.68 11.63
C ARG A 186 6.56 3.33 10.71
N PHE A 187 6.37 4.59 10.35
CA PHE A 187 7.27 5.30 9.46
C PHE A 187 8.69 5.40 10.02
N ASP A 188 8.85 5.90 11.23
CA ASP A 188 10.16 6.04 11.85
C ASP A 188 10.85 4.68 12.02
N VAL A 189 10.12 3.66 12.46
CA VAL A 189 10.64 2.30 12.57
C VAL A 189 11.14 1.76 11.22
N SER A 190 10.45 2.11 10.12
CA SER A 190 10.89 1.69 8.78
C SER A 190 12.16 2.40 8.30
N LEU A 191 12.35 3.65 8.70
CA LEU A 191 13.59 4.38 8.42
C LEU A 191 14.74 3.88 9.31
N ASP A 192 14.50 3.56 10.57
CA ASP A 192 15.50 2.95 11.44
C ASP A 192 15.98 1.60 10.89
N ALA A 193 15.05 0.81 10.31
CA ALA A 193 15.42 -0.42 9.62
C ALA A 193 16.30 -0.15 8.39
N LEU A 194 16.04 0.90 7.62
CA LEU A 194 16.90 1.32 6.52
C LEU A 194 18.31 1.72 7.02
N VAL A 195 18.36 2.54 8.05
CA VAL A 195 19.61 3.01 8.68
C VAL A 195 20.45 1.84 9.19
N SER A 196 19.82 0.80 9.73
CA SER A 196 20.54 -0.39 10.24
C SER A 196 21.37 -1.12 9.16
N LEU A 197 21.04 -0.93 7.88
CA LEU A 197 21.79 -1.47 6.75
C LEU A 197 23.09 -0.71 6.46
N SER A 198 23.31 0.48 7.06
CA SER A 198 24.51 1.31 6.86
C SER A 198 25.81 0.55 7.17
N ALA A 199 25.74 -0.39 8.12
CA ALA A 199 26.90 -1.20 8.49
C ALA A 199 27.44 -2.10 7.36
N VAL A 200 26.55 -2.47 6.43
CA VAL A 200 26.88 -3.37 5.29
C VAL A 200 26.90 -2.63 3.97
N LEU A 201 26.07 -1.59 3.83
CA LEU A 201 25.86 -0.82 2.61
C LEU A 201 26.17 0.67 2.87
N PRO A 202 27.45 1.06 2.95
CA PRO A 202 27.85 2.37 3.47
C PRO A 202 27.41 3.55 2.59
N HIS A 203 27.43 3.39 1.28
CA HIS A 203 27.13 4.50 0.34
C HIS A 203 26.21 4.03 -0.77
N GLN A 204 25.09 4.72 -0.93
CA GLN A 204 24.04 4.39 -1.88
C GLN A 204 23.63 5.62 -2.72
N THR A 205 23.12 5.40 -3.93
CA THR A 205 22.37 6.42 -4.67
C THR A 205 20.97 6.60 -4.07
N TYR A 206 20.29 7.66 -4.45
CA TYR A 206 18.93 7.91 -3.98
C TYR A 206 17.96 6.79 -4.41
N GLU A 207 18.04 6.35 -5.67
CA GLU A 207 17.21 5.27 -6.21
C GLU A 207 17.45 3.96 -5.46
N SER A 208 18.73 3.66 -5.16
CA SER A 208 19.10 2.48 -4.38
C SER A 208 18.55 2.56 -2.96
N ALA A 209 18.66 3.72 -2.30
CA ALA A 209 18.11 3.94 -0.97
C ALA A 209 16.58 3.79 -0.93
N LEU A 210 15.86 4.31 -1.94
CA LEU A 210 14.41 4.09 -2.07
C LEU A 210 14.06 2.61 -2.27
N SER A 211 14.85 1.88 -3.06
CA SER A 211 14.66 0.45 -3.27
C SER A 211 14.84 -0.34 -1.97
N LEU A 212 15.89 -0.04 -1.22
CA LEU A 212 16.17 -0.64 0.08
C LEU A 212 15.06 -0.30 1.10
N TRP A 213 14.61 0.95 1.13
CA TRP A 213 13.48 1.32 2.00
C TRP A 213 12.20 0.58 1.62
N ARG A 214 11.93 0.39 0.33
CA ARG A 214 10.81 -0.44 -0.13
C ARG A 214 10.94 -1.88 0.37
N GLU A 215 12.13 -2.45 0.36
CA GLU A 215 12.38 -3.80 0.90
C GLU A 215 12.12 -3.86 2.41
N CYS A 216 12.57 -2.85 3.17
CA CYS A 216 12.25 -2.72 4.60
C CYS A 216 10.74 -2.65 4.84
N LEU A 217 10.01 -1.87 4.05
CA LEU A 217 8.55 -1.78 4.12
C LEU A 217 7.85 -3.09 3.72
N THR A 218 8.43 -3.84 2.76
CA THR A 218 7.89 -5.12 2.31
C THR A 218 8.12 -6.22 3.34
N SER A 219 9.23 -6.19 4.06
CA SER A 219 9.53 -7.13 5.15
C SER A 219 8.75 -6.84 6.43
N THR A 220 8.23 -5.61 6.58
CA THR A 220 7.48 -5.22 7.78
C THR A 220 6.01 -5.54 7.61
N VAL A 221 5.54 -6.55 8.35
CA VAL A 221 4.12 -6.91 8.39
C VAL A 221 3.39 -5.98 9.37
N PHE A 222 2.37 -5.31 8.88
CA PHE A 222 1.44 -4.52 9.67
C PHE A 222 0.13 -5.29 9.86
N GLN A 223 -0.22 -5.53 11.10
CA GLN A 223 -1.50 -6.12 11.45
C GLN A 223 -2.30 -5.07 12.25
N PRO A 224 -3.40 -4.56 11.68
CA PRO A 224 -4.26 -3.63 12.39
C PRO A 224 -4.88 -4.29 13.61
N LYS A 225 -5.00 -3.54 14.70
CA LYS A 225 -5.83 -3.95 15.83
C LYS A 225 -7.29 -3.67 15.48
N THR A 226 -7.97 -4.68 14.98
CA THR A 226 -9.40 -4.61 14.67
C THR A 226 -10.23 -5.20 15.80
N PRO A 227 -11.46 -4.72 16.02
CA PRO A 227 -12.44 -5.40 16.87
C PRO A 227 -12.66 -6.83 16.40
N ASN A 228 -13.18 -7.67 17.27
CA ASN A 228 -13.49 -9.07 16.95
C ASN A 228 -14.73 -9.11 16.05
N ASP A 229 -14.54 -8.87 14.76
CA ASP A 229 -15.63 -8.90 13.79
C ASP A 229 -16.10 -10.34 13.53
N SER A 230 -17.37 -10.49 13.18
CA SER A 230 -18.01 -11.79 12.98
C SER A 230 -17.44 -12.58 11.80
N ILE A 231 -16.89 -11.89 10.79
CA ILE A 231 -16.26 -12.53 9.63
C ILE A 231 -14.74 -12.44 9.77
N GLN A 232 -14.08 -13.60 9.70
CA GLN A 232 -12.62 -13.69 9.73
C GLN A 232 -12.09 -14.30 8.43
N VAL A 233 -11.14 -13.64 7.80
CA VAL A 233 -10.40 -14.15 6.65
C VAL A 233 -9.02 -14.61 7.12
N LEU A 234 -8.71 -15.87 6.89
CA LEU A 234 -7.60 -16.60 7.50
C LEU A 234 -6.81 -17.36 6.43
N GLY A 235 -5.52 -17.56 6.65
CA GLY A 235 -4.78 -18.60 5.95
C GLY A 235 -5.05 -19.99 6.57
N PRO A 236 -4.56 -21.06 5.93
CA PRO A 236 -4.79 -22.43 6.43
C PRO A 236 -4.24 -22.67 7.84
N LEU A 237 -3.08 -22.07 8.15
CA LEU A 237 -2.43 -22.26 9.45
C LEU A 237 -3.14 -21.47 10.56
N GLU A 238 -3.62 -20.28 10.26
CA GLU A 238 -4.36 -19.43 11.22
C GLU A 238 -5.75 -20.02 11.52
N ALA A 239 -6.31 -20.81 10.60
CA ALA A 239 -7.60 -21.46 10.80
C ALA A 239 -7.52 -22.67 11.72
N ILE A 240 -6.33 -23.23 11.96
CA ILE A 240 -6.14 -24.39 12.82
C ILE A 240 -6.51 -24.04 14.26
N GLY A 241 -7.43 -24.81 14.85
CA GLY A 241 -7.92 -24.60 16.22
C GLY A 241 -9.00 -23.52 16.34
N GLY A 242 -9.33 -22.80 15.25
CA GLY A 242 -10.44 -21.87 15.21
C GLY A 242 -11.79 -22.58 15.27
N GLN A 243 -12.76 -22.01 15.99
CA GLN A 243 -14.14 -22.49 16.02
C GLN A 243 -15.01 -21.51 15.24
N PHE A 244 -15.66 -21.97 14.19
CA PHE A 244 -16.53 -21.21 13.31
C PHE A 244 -17.90 -21.88 13.20
N ASP A 245 -18.96 -21.09 13.17
CA ASP A 245 -20.31 -21.60 12.91
C ASP A 245 -20.52 -21.90 11.42
N ALA A 246 -19.77 -21.20 10.57
CA ALA A 246 -19.73 -21.45 9.13
C ALA A 246 -18.33 -21.18 8.57
N LEU A 247 -17.84 -22.06 7.70
CA LEU A 247 -16.53 -21.98 7.10
C LEU A 247 -16.60 -22.13 5.58
N TRP A 248 -15.91 -21.21 4.87
CA TRP A 248 -15.73 -21.27 3.43
C TRP A 248 -14.25 -21.38 3.07
N ILE A 249 -13.89 -22.42 2.34
CA ILE A 249 -12.51 -22.63 1.88
C ILE A 249 -12.41 -22.23 0.40
N CYS A 250 -11.56 -21.26 0.08
CA CYS A 250 -11.28 -20.79 -1.27
C CYS A 250 -10.05 -21.50 -1.84
N GLY A 251 -10.13 -21.87 -3.13
CA GLY A 251 -8.98 -22.44 -3.84
C GLY A 251 -8.72 -23.93 -3.56
N ALA A 252 -9.70 -24.66 -3.02
CA ALA A 252 -9.62 -26.12 -2.81
C ALA A 252 -9.60 -26.86 -4.16
N GLN A 253 -8.44 -26.81 -4.83
CA GLN A 253 -8.21 -27.49 -6.12
C GLN A 253 -7.23 -28.65 -5.94
N GLN A 254 -7.36 -29.66 -6.78
CA GLN A 254 -6.45 -30.80 -6.78
C GLN A 254 -5.00 -30.33 -6.98
N GLY A 255 -4.11 -30.72 -6.06
CA GLY A 255 -2.70 -30.35 -6.08
C GLY A 255 -2.35 -29.01 -5.38
N LEU A 256 -3.37 -28.20 -5.02
CA LEU A 256 -3.23 -27.06 -4.11
C LEU A 256 -3.67 -27.43 -2.69
N PHE A 257 -4.77 -28.20 -2.58
CA PHE A 257 -5.26 -28.69 -1.29
C PHE A 257 -5.88 -30.09 -1.43
N PRO A 258 -5.28 -31.10 -0.78
CA PRO A 258 -3.98 -31.04 -0.11
C PRO A 258 -2.84 -30.73 -1.07
N ALA A 259 -1.82 -30.00 -0.59
CA ALA A 259 -0.63 -29.74 -1.37
C ALA A 259 0.09 -31.05 -1.71
N ARG A 260 0.63 -31.15 -2.93
CA ARG A 260 1.47 -32.28 -3.26
C ARG A 260 2.68 -32.32 -2.33
N PRO A 261 3.03 -33.49 -1.75
CA PRO A 261 4.24 -33.58 -0.94
C PRO A 261 5.44 -33.15 -1.80
N ARG A 262 6.22 -32.20 -1.30
CA ARG A 262 7.52 -31.87 -1.91
C ARG A 262 8.45 -33.04 -1.63
N VAL A 263 8.93 -33.67 -2.66
CA VAL A 263 9.98 -34.69 -2.54
C VAL A 263 11.25 -33.93 -2.17
N GLU A 264 11.69 -34.09 -0.92
CA GLU A 264 13.00 -33.58 -0.49
C GLU A 264 14.08 -34.41 -1.19
N PRO A 265 15.02 -33.80 -1.98
CA PRO A 265 15.99 -34.54 -2.77
C PRO A 265 16.94 -35.42 -1.94
N PHE A 266 17.02 -35.16 -0.64
CA PHE A 266 17.91 -35.84 0.30
C PHE A 266 17.19 -36.86 1.21
N LEU A 267 15.88 -37.03 1.06
CA LEU A 267 15.11 -38.01 1.83
C LEU A 267 14.53 -39.07 0.90
N PRO A 268 14.59 -40.38 1.30
CA PRO A 268 13.96 -41.45 0.52
C PRO A 268 12.44 -41.17 0.39
N SER A 269 11.91 -41.31 -0.81
CA SER A 269 10.48 -41.11 -1.11
C SER A 269 9.55 -42.21 -0.54
N THR A 270 10.06 -43.08 0.31
CA THR A 270 9.38 -44.26 0.89
C THR A 270 9.24 -44.15 2.42
N LEU A 271 8.83 -42.99 2.91
CA LEU A 271 8.33 -42.87 4.31
C LEU A 271 6.90 -42.39 4.33
#